data_e63d9de46c7acad57e29d4517a23a2b8
#
_entry.id   e63d9de46c7acad57e29d4517a23a2b8
#
_cell.length_a   1.000
_cell.length_b   1.000
_cell.length_c   1.000
_cell.angle_alpha   90.00
_cell.angle_beta   90.00
_cell.angle_gamma   90.00
#
_symmetry.space_group_name_H-M   'P 1'
#
loop_
_entity.id
_entity.type
_entity.pdbx_description
1 polymer ?
#
loop_
_entity_poly.entity_id
_entity_poly.type
_entity_poly.pdbx_seq_one_letter_code
_entity_poly.pdbx_strand_id
1 'polypeptide(L)'
;ANGTVTLIPIRYEAPGTHTYTLREACPNALGLYKGVTYDGTTYTVVTTVSDNGDGTLTATHKLEGTTESAGFTNKYHAMPTQVSIGAIKVLEGRELKKDEFSFKLVGEDIESTVTNDADGKINFDKFEYDEPGTHAYTISEVKGDEVDMTYDKSVFTVTVNVVDDGEGNLKANVAFTKGDRSVEGIVFNNTYKKPETPVPTPDPGTPKTVTNIVKTVKGFLPTTGDQQAAALLMAFVIAMAGVGALV
;
A
#
# COMPACT_ATOMS: atom_id res chain seq x y z
N ALA A 1 2.58 -27.75 9.23
CA ALA A 1 3.34 -28.62 10.13
C ALA A 1 2.38 -29.44 10.96
N ASN A 2 2.66 -30.74 11.13
CA ASN A 2 1.84 -31.64 11.98
C ASN A 2 2.56 -31.76 13.33
N GLY A 3 1.81 -31.58 14.40
CA GLY A 3 2.30 -31.71 15.77
C GLY A 3 1.51 -32.77 16.54
N THR A 4 2.19 -33.48 17.44
CA THR A 4 1.54 -34.39 18.40
C THR A 4 1.45 -33.67 19.74
N VAL A 5 0.26 -33.68 20.36
CA VAL A 5 0.05 -33.12 21.69
C VAL A 5 -0.08 -34.25 22.68
N THR A 6 0.75 -34.23 23.74
CA THR A 6 0.67 -35.18 24.85
C THR A 6 0.00 -34.46 26.03
N LEU A 7 -1.09 -35.00 26.51
CA LEU A 7 -1.82 -34.49 27.66
C LEU A 7 -1.17 -34.93 28.96
N ILE A 8 -1.39 -34.16 30.04
CA ILE A 8 -0.94 -34.49 31.37
C ILE A 8 -1.66 -35.80 31.82
N PRO A 9 -0.94 -36.80 32.37
CA PRO A 9 -1.56 -38.02 32.86
C PRO A 9 -2.56 -37.74 33.98
N ILE A 10 -3.75 -38.40 33.88
CA ILE A 10 -4.76 -38.35 34.92
C ILE A 10 -4.64 -39.67 35.73
N ARG A 11 -4.57 -39.59 37.07
CA ARG A 11 -4.53 -40.68 37.95
C ARG A 11 -5.94 -41.04 38.45
N TYR A 12 -6.27 -42.31 38.43
CA TYR A 12 -7.52 -42.86 38.93
C TYR A 12 -7.27 -43.74 40.13
N GLU A 13 -8.09 -43.64 41.18
CA GLU A 13 -7.96 -44.38 42.43
C GLU A 13 -9.12 -45.38 42.65
N ALA A 14 -10.12 -45.34 41.81
CA ALA A 14 -11.27 -46.23 41.84
C ALA A 14 -11.82 -46.57 40.43
N PRO A 15 -12.45 -47.75 40.26
CA PRO A 15 -13.15 -48.05 39.03
C PRO A 15 -14.31 -47.04 38.77
N GLY A 16 -14.59 -46.78 37.50
CA GLY A 16 -15.65 -45.89 37.11
C GLY A 16 -15.55 -45.41 35.66
N THR A 17 -16.54 -44.62 35.26
CA THR A 17 -16.53 -43.98 33.94
C THR A 17 -16.42 -42.49 34.13
N HIS A 18 -15.46 -41.86 33.41
CA HIS A 18 -15.17 -40.44 33.44
C HIS A 18 -15.29 -39.88 32.04
N THR A 19 -15.93 -38.74 31.92
CA THR A 19 -16.10 -38.01 30.65
C THR A 19 -15.37 -36.70 30.67
N TYR A 20 -14.56 -36.45 29.64
CA TYR A 20 -13.78 -35.25 29.47
C TYR A 20 -14.11 -34.58 28.16
N THR A 21 -13.95 -33.27 28.12
CA THR A 21 -14.01 -32.49 26.91
C THR A 21 -12.59 -32.13 26.49
N LEU A 22 -12.22 -32.45 25.25
CA LEU A 22 -10.97 -32.09 24.62
C LEU A 22 -11.25 -31.05 23.56
N ARG A 23 -10.62 -29.89 23.66
CA ARG A 23 -10.69 -28.84 22.71
C ARG A 23 -9.36 -28.10 22.63
N GLU A 24 -9.08 -27.44 21.49
CA GLU A 24 -7.98 -26.51 21.39
C GLU A 24 -8.29 -25.21 22.16
N ALA A 25 -7.28 -24.63 22.80
CA ALA A 25 -7.41 -23.34 23.47
C ALA A 25 -6.82 -22.21 22.63
N CYS A 26 -7.66 -21.29 22.16
CA CYS A 26 -7.19 -20.08 21.56
C CYS A 26 -6.73 -19.08 22.64
N PRO A 27 -5.62 -18.31 22.42
CA PRO A 27 -5.17 -17.29 23.36
C PRO A 27 -6.19 -16.17 23.62
N ASN A 28 -7.16 -15.99 22.76
CA ASN A 28 -8.26 -15.03 22.94
C ASN A 28 -9.63 -15.68 22.72
N ALA A 29 -10.70 -14.99 23.15
CA ALA A 29 -12.07 -15.47 23.05
C ALA A 29 -12.65 -15.47 21.63
N LEU A 30 -11.96 -14.85 20.66
CA LEU A 30 -12.46 -14.69 19.28
C LEU A 30 -12.13 -15.87 18.37
N GLY A 31 -11.28 -16.82 18.82
CA GLY A 31 -10.83 -17.94 18.01
C GLY A 31 -9.83 -17.56 16.91
N LEU A 32 -9.36 -16.30 16.90
CA LEU A 32 -8.38 -15.78 15.95
C LEU A 32 -7.24 -15.10 16.72
N TYR A 33 -6.00 -15.50 16.45
CA TYR A 33 -4.83 -14.89 17.07
C TYR A 33 -3.67 -14.87 16.09
N LYS A 34 -3.10 -13.70 15.85
CA LYS A 34 -1.97 -13.49 14.92
C LYS A 34 -2.17 -14.15 13.55
N GLY A 35 -3.32 -13.94 12.94
CA GLY A 35 -3.66 -14.53 11.64
C GLY A 35 -4.07 -16.01 11.69
N VAL A 36 -3.93 -16.68 12.83
CA VAL A 36 -4.33 -18.10 13.00
C VAL A 36 -5.78 -18.17 13.46
N THR A 37 -6.64 -18.77 12.63
CA THR A 37 -7.98 -19.21 13.02
C THR A 37 -7.84 -20.60 13.65
N TYR A 38 -8.20 -20.69 14.92
CA TYR A 38 -8.13 -21.92 15.72
C TYR A 38 -9.29 -22.83 15.42
N ASP A 39 -9.04 -24.15 15.42
CA ASP A 39 -10.06 -25.17 15.22
C ASP A 39 -11.02 -25.19 16.43
N GLY A 40 -12.29 -24.93 16.17
CA GLY A 40 -13.34 -24.93 17.19
C GLY A 40 -13.88 -26.31 17.55
N THR A 41 -13.32 -27.37 16.98
CA THR A 41 -13.80 -28.77 17.22
C THR A 41 -13.66 -29.13 18.70
N THR A 42 -14.69 -29.84 19.17
CA THR A 42 -14.73 -30.32 20.55
C THR A 42 -14.95 -31.84 20.49
N TYR A 43 -14.10 -32.58 21.21
CA TYR A 43 -14.20 -34.04 21.34
C TYR A 43 -14.63 -34.39 22.75
N THR A 44 -15.49 -35.41 22.86
CA THR A 44 -15.82 -36.05 24.12
C THR A 44 -14.94 -37.29 24.28
N VAL A 45 -14.14 -37.32 25.34
CA VAL A 45 -13.28 -38.47 25.69
C VAL A 45 -13.94 -39.23 26.84
N VAL A 46 -14.30 -40.48 26.62
CA VAL A 46 -14.84 -41.34 27.65
C VAL A 46 -13.73 -42.28 28.13
N THR A 47 -13.39 -42.21 29.40
CA THR A 47 -12.41 -43.11 30.06
C THR A 47 -13.15 -44.09 30.97
N THR A 48 -12.95 -45.37 30.74
CA THR A 48 -13.46 -46.44 31.60
C THR A 48 -12.30 -47.01 32.41
N VAL A 49 -12.42 -46.96 33.71
CA VAL A 49 -11.45 -47.53 34.67
C VAL A 49 -12.07 -48.81 35.22
N SER A 50 -11.34 -49.91 35.08
CA SER A 50 -11.73 -51.23 35.55
C SER A 50 -10.80 -51.77 36.63
N ASP A 51 -11.31 -52.46 37.63
CA ASP A 51 -10.51 -53.21 38.61
C ASP A 51 -10.09 -54.56 38.03
N ASN A 52 -8.82 -54.89 38.07
CA ASN A 52 -8.27 -56.13 37.55
C ASN A 52 -8.36 -57.30 38.57
N GLY A 53 -8.79 -57.01 39.80
CA GLY A 53 -8.88 -58.02 40.87
C GLY A 53 -7.55 -58.43 41.53
N ASP A 54 -6.47 -57.78 41.15
CA ASP A 54 -5.12 -57.97 41.66
C ASP A 54 -4.55 -56.75 42.45
N GLY A 55 -5.46 -55.79 42.71
CA GLY A 55 -5.09 -54.50 43.35
C GLY A 55 -4.59 -53.45 42.40
N THR A 56 -4.70 -53.69 41.08
CA THR A 56 -4.43 -52.69 40.03
C THR A 56 -5.65 -52.25 39.25
N LEU A 57 -5.60 -51.06 38.64
CA LEU A 57 -6.63 -50.54 37.79
C LEU A 57 -6.12 -50.43 36.36
N THR A 58 -7.01 -50.69 35.37
CA THR A 58 -6.75 -50.43 33.96
C THR A 58 -7.68 -49.35 33.48
N ALA A 59 -7.13 -48.30 32.84
CA ALA A 59 -7.90 -47.24 32.19
C ALA A 59 -7.85 -47.39 30.67
N THR A 60 -9.01 -47.41 30.04
CA THR A 60 -9.16 -47.37 28.58
C THR A 60 -9.90 -46.10 28.17
N HIS A 61 -9.51 -45.50 27.06
CA HIS A 61 -10.19 -44.28 26.56
C HIS A 61 -10.67 -44.48 25.14
N LYS A 62 -11.79 -43.83 24.82
CA LYS A 62 -12.32 -43.72 23.47
C LYS A 62 -12.86 -42.32 23.23
N LEU A 63 -12.78 -41.87 21.99
CA LEU A 63 -13.55 -40.70 21.54
C LEU A 63 -14.98 -41.13 21.26
N GLU A 64 -15.95 -40.35 21.73
CA GLU A 64 -17.36 -40.62 21.46
C GLU A 64 -17.67 -40.26 20.00
N GLY A 65 -18.38 -41.15 19.30
CA GLY A 65 -18.84 -40.93 17.91
C GLY A 65 -17.76 -41.11 16.83
N THR A 66 -16.53 -41.51 17.18
CA THR A 66 -15.48 -41.80 16.19
C THR A 66 -14.53 -42.89 16.68
N THR A 67 -13.89 -43.59 15.74
CA THR A 67 -12.77 -44.50 15.97
C THR A 67 -11.41 -43.92 15.67
N GLU A 68 -11.38 -42.66 15.14
CA GLU A 68 -10.16 -41.95 14.78
C GLU A 68 -9.60 -41.19 16.00
N SER A 69 -8.34 -40.81 15.92
CA SER A 69 -7.73 -39.94 16.91
C SER A 69 -8.23 -38.50 16.78
N ALA A 70 -8.26 -37.74 17.89
CA ALA A 70 -8.56 -36.31 17.86
C ALA A 70 -7.50 -35.54 17.06
N GLY A 71 -7.97 -34.69 16.19
CA GLY A 71 -7.12 -33.80 15.39
C GLY A 71 -7.68 -32.40 15.32
N PHE A 72 -6.80 -31.39 15.38
CA PHE A 72 -7.18 -29.98 15.22
C PHE A 72 -6.43 -29.41 14.02
N THR A 73 -7.17 -28.68 13.18
CA THR A 73 -6.60 -28.06 11.97
C THR A 73 -6.81 -26.55 12.00
N ASN A 74 -5.74 -25.84 12.27
CA ASN A 74 -5.72 -24.38 12.25
C ASN A 74 -5.47 -23.84 10.83
N LYS A 75 -6.05 -22.70 10.53
CA LYS A 75 -5.83 -21.98 9.28
C LYS A 75 -5.11 -20.69 9.56
N TYR A 76 -4.10 -20.39 8.75
CA TYR A 76 -3.41 -19.11 8.80
C TYR A 76 -3.80 -18.26 7.60
N HIS A 77 -4.11 -16.99 7.86
CA HIS A 77 -4.32 -15.95 6.86
C HIS A 77 -3.95 -14.60 7.47
N ALA A 78 -3.00 -13.92 6.86
CA ALA A 78 -2.64 -12.58 7.29
C ALA A 78 -3.71 -11.57 6.86
N MET A 79 -3.92 -10.52 7.67
CA MET A 79 -4.85 -9.45 7.33
C MET A 79 -4.32 -8.64 6.15
N PRO A 80 -5.19 -8.28 5.18
CA PRO A 80 -4.81 -7.50 4.01
C PRO A 80 -4.19 -6.14 4.36
N THR A 81 -3.38 -5.63 3.44
CA THR A 81 -2.82 -4.28 3.52
C THR A 81 -3.28 -3.43 2.35
N GLN A 82 -3.31 -2.11 2.51
CA GLN A 82 -3.69 -1.17 1.46
C GLN A 82 -2.58 -0.16 1.19
N VAL A 83 -2.40 0.18 -0.08
CA VAL A 83 -1.44 1.19 -0.55
C VAL A 83 -2.16 2.25 -1.36
N SER A 84 -1.84 3.52 -1.10
CA SER A 84 -2.24 4.65 -1.95
C SER A 84 -1.03 5.09 -2.78
N ILE A 85 -1.20 5.17 -4.10
CA ILE A 85 -0.17 5.65 -5.02
C ILE A 85 -0.58 7.04 -5.50
N GLY A 86 0.35 7.99 -5.41
CA GLY A 86 0.13 9.36 -5.84
C GLY A 86 1.35 9.97 -6.52
N ALA A 87 1.15 11.09 -7.19
CA ALA A 87 2.17 11.88 -7.87
C ALA A 87 1.86 13.37 -7.76
N ILE A 88 2.79 14.21 -8.20
CA ILE A 88 2.64 15.67 -8.26
C ILE A 88 2.77 16.13 -9.70
N LYS A 89 1.88 17.03 -10.12
CA LYS A 89 1.98 17.80 -11.36
C LYS A 89 2.49 19.19 -11.08
N VAL A 90 3.49 19.61 -11.83
CA VAL A 90 4.01 20.98 -11.85
C VAL A 90 3.84 21.55 -13.25
N LEU A 91 3.34 22.77 -13.36
CA LEU A 91 3.23 23.51 -14.62
C LEU A 91 4.00 24.83 -14.49
N GLU A 92 4.96 25.03 -15.38
CA GLU A 92 5.68 26.29 -15.51
C GLU A 92 5.08 27.15 -16.63
N GLY A 93 5.16 28.47 -16.49
CA GLY A 93 4.76 29.46 -17.51
C GLY A 93 3.31 29.95 -17.40
N ARG A 94 2.45 29.24 -16.73
CA ARG A 94 1.10 29.67 -16.35
C ARG A 94 0.56 28.89 -15.14
N GLU A 95 -0.57 29.32 -14.62
CA GLU A 95 -1.25 28.66 -13.52
C GLU A 95 -1.81 27.29 -13.95
N LEU A 96 -1.64 26.30 -13.09
CA LEU A 96 -2.21 24.96 -13.22
C LEU A 96 -3.70 24.97 -12.86
N LYS A 97 -4.51 24.26 -13.62
CA LYS A 97 -5.93 24.10 -13.35
C LYS A 97 -6.25 22.67 -12.95
N LYS A 98 -7.31 22.50 -12.17
CA LYS A 98 -7.88 21.22 -11.89
C LYS A 98 -8.29 20.49 -13.18
N ASP A 99 -8.10 19.16 -13.22
CA ASP A 99 -8.50 18.26 -14.32
C ASP A 99 -7.85 18.60 -15.67
N GLU A 100 -6.69 19.26 -15.66
CA GLU A 100 -6.02 19.75 -16.86
C GLU A 100 -5.15 18.70 -17.54
N PHE A 101 -4.49 17.86 -16.77
CA PHE A 101 -3.60 16.81 -17.26
C PHE A 101 -4.08 15.44 -16.77
N SER A 102 -3.92 14.44 -17.63
CA SER A 102 -4.29 13.06 -17.33
C SER A 102 -3.06 12.19 -17.13
N PHE A 103 -3.15 11.25 -16.19
CA PHE A 103 -2.07 10.34 -15.82
C PHE A 103 -2.56 8.92 -15.84
N LYS A 104 -1.80 8.05 -16.50
CA LYS A 104 -2.13 6.65 -16.68
C LYS A 104 -1.22 5.79 -15.79
N LEU A 105 -1.83 4.93 -15.00
CA LEU A 105 -1.19 3.86 -14.25
C LEU A 105 -1.51 2.53 -14.95
N VAL A 106 -0.48 1.70 -15.15
CA VAL A 106 -0.61 0.37 -15.77
C VAL A 106 0.14 -0.64 -14.92
N GLY A 107 -0.51 -1.74 -14.55
CA GLY A 107 0.04 -2.93 -13.91
C GLY A 107 -0.38 -4.20 -14.66
N GLU A 108 -0.14 -5.38 -14.10
CA GLU A 108 -0.44 -6.67 -14.74
C GLU A 108 -1.92 -6.79 -15.14
N ASP A 109 -2.84 -6.49 -14.20
CA ASP A 109 -4.29 -6.61 -14.41
C ASP A 109 -5.03 -5.30 -14.17
N ILE A 110 -4.31 -4.17 -14.04
CA ILE A 110 -4.89 -2.87 -13.69
C ILE A 110 -4.44 -1.81 -14.68
N GLU A 111 -5.41 -1.08 -15.18
CA GLU A 111 -5.22 0.16 -15.92
C GLU A 111 -6.15 1.22 -15.31
N SER A 112 -5.58 2.33 -14.86
CA SER A 112 -6.33 3.45 -14.29
C SER A 112 -5.84 4.77 -14.88
N THR A 113 -6.77 5.69 -15.12
CA THR A 113 -6.44 7.05 -15.58
C THR A 113 -7.11 8.05 -14.67
N VAL A 114 -6.33 8.98 -14.13
CA VAL A 114 -6.78 10.04 -13.23
C VAL A 114 -6.25 11.39 -13.70
N THR A 115 -6.80 12.48 -13.16
CA THR A 115 -6.37 13.85 -13.43
C THR A 115 -5.75 14.49 -12.20
N ASN A 116 -5.05 15.62 -12.39
CA ASN A 116 -4.55 16.42 -11.29
C ASN A 116 -5.66 17.26 -10.63
N ASP A 117 -5.52 17.52 -9.33
CA ASP A 117 -6.31 18.59 -8.67
C ASP A 117 -5.70 19.98 -8.94
N ALA A 118 -6.30 21.03 -8.35
CA ALA A 118 -5.84 22.40 -8.53
C ALA A 118 -4.46 22.65 -7.91
N ASP A 119 -4.06 21.88 -6.90
CA ASP A 119 -2.76 21.95 -6.23
C ASP A 119 -1.70 21.07 -6.93
N GLY A 120 -2.08 20.38 -8.02
CA GLY A 120 -1.20 19.48 -8.76
C GLY A 120 -1.11 18.07 -8.17
N LYS A 121 -1.92 17.71 -7.18
CA LYS A 121 -1.94 16.34 -6.64
C LYS A 121 -2.63 15.41 -7.62
N ILE A 122 -2.02 14.25 -7.80
CA ILE A 122 -2.51 13.14 -8.61
C ILE A 122 -2.69 11.96 -7.65
N ASN A 123 -3.92 11.45 -7.51
CA ASN A 123 -4.23 10.37 -6.61
C ASN A 123 -4.89 9.23 -7.37
N PHE A 124 -4.28 8.06 -7.35
CA PHE A 124 -4.90 6.84 -7.83
C PHE A 124 -5.70 6.18 -6.71
N ASP A 125 -6.64 5.29 -7.08
CA ASP A 125 -7.41 4.52 -6.12
C ASP A 125 -6.49 3.68 -5.22
N LYS A 126 -7.02 3.26 -4.06
CA LYS A 126 -6.29 2.39 -3.15
C LYS A 126 -6.18 0.98 -3.73
N PHE A 127 -5.00 0.42 -3.64
CA PHE A 127 -4.71 -0.96 -4.00
C PHE A 127 -4.71 -1.81 -2.73
N GLU A 128 -5.48 -2.89 -2.74
CA GLU A 128 -5.54 -3.84 -1.64
C GLU A 128 -4.76 -5.11 -2.02
N TYR A 129 -4.01 -5.64 -1.06
CA TYR A 129 -3.21 -6.86 -1.21
C TYR A 129 -3.58 -7.81 -0.07
N ASP A 130 -3.97 -9.02 -0.43
CA ASP A 130 -4.40 -10.10 0.48
C ASP A 130 -3.37 -11.23 0.55
N GLU A 131 -2.33 -11.20 -0.29
CA GLU A 131 -1.23 -12.15 -0.31
C GLU A 131 0.13 -11.45 -0.37
N PRO A 132 1.21 -12.07 0.17
CA PRO A 132 2.57 -11.59 -0.04
C PRO A 132 2.96 -11.66 -1.51
N GLY A 133 3.70 -10.65 -1.98
CA GLY A 133 4.14 -10.60 -3.37
C GLY A 133 4.83 -9.30 -3.73
N THR A 134 5.35 -9.23 -4.95
CA THR A 134 5.92 -8.02 -5.53
C THR A 134 5.09 -7.63 -6.74
N HIS A 135 4.56 -6.41 -6.73
CA HIS A 135 3.72 -5.85 -7.77
C HIS A 135 4.41 -4.64 -8.38
N ALA A 136 4.40 -4.56 -9.71
CA ALA A 136 5.03 -3.47 -10.45
C ALA A 136 3.99 -2.71 -11.29
N TYR A 137 4.03 -1.39 -11.21
CA TYR A 137 3.18 -0.49 -11.96
C TYR A 137 4.04 0.54 -12.69
N THR A 138 3.57 1.02 -13.81
CA THR A 138 4.15 2.18 -14.49
C THR A 138 3.19 3.35 -14.45
N ILE A 139 3.71 4.56 -14.23
CA ILE A 139 2.92 5.79 -14.26
C ILE A 139 3.54 6.73 -15.28
N SER A 140 2.70 7.28 -16.15
CA SER A 140 3.09 8.24 -17.19
C SER A 140 2.02 9.31 -17.36
N GLU A 141 2.41 10.48 -17.82
CA GLU A 141 1.47 11.50 -18.27
C GLU A 141 0.92 11.15 -19.65
N VAL A 142 -0.38 11.36 -19.84
CA VAL A 142 -1.00 11.25 -21.16
C VAL A 142 -0.77 12.56 -21.90
N LYS A 143 -0.07 12.48 -23.05
CA LYS A 143 0.20 13.67 -23.86
C LYS A 143 -1.10 14.26 -24.38
N GLY A 144 -1.32 15.54 -24.12
CA GLY A 144 -2.41 16.35 -24.71
C GLY A 144 -1.99 17.03 -26.03
N ASP A 145 -2.88 17.86 -26.55
CA ASP A 145 -2.77 18.54 -27.85
C ASP A 145 -2.59 20.07 -27.73
N GLU A 146 -2.37 20.61 -26.50
CA GLU A 146 -2.21 22.05 -26.31
C GLU A 146 -0.96 22.55 -27.02
N VAL A 147 -1.16 23.57 -27.85
CA VAL A 147 -0.07 24.25 -28.56
C VAL A 147 0.77 25.03 -27.53
N ASP A 148 2.07 25.12 -27.76
CA ASP A 148 3.02 25.78 -26.88
C ASP A 148 3.22 25.09 -25.49
N MET A 149 2.70 23.89 -25.33
CA MET A 149 2.92 23.03 -24.18
C MET A 149 4.00 21.99 -24.45
N THR A 150 4.98 21.93 -23.56
CA THR A 150 5.95 20.83 -23.51
C THR A 150 5.52 19.87 -22.40
N TYR A 151 5.06 18.68 -22.79
CA TYR A 151 4.62 17.64 -21.87
C TYR A 151 5.79 16.82 -21.33
N ASP A 152 5.71 16.43 -20.07
CA ASP A 152 6.65 15.49 -19.46
C ASP A 152 6.51 14.08 -20.11
N LYS A 153 7.62 13.51 -20.54
CA LYS A 153 7.68 12.20 -21.16
C LYS A 153 8.19 11.11 -20.20
N SER A 154 8.35 11.45 -18.94
CA SER A 154 8.85 10.52 -17.94
C SER A 154 7.88 9.35 -17.74
N VAL A 155 8.47 8.17 -17.59
CA VAL A 155 7.77 6.98 -17.09
C VAL A 155 8.40 6.60 -15.78
N PHE A 156 7.58 6.48 -14.75
CA PHE A 156 8.01 6.05 -13.43
C PHE A 156 7.55 4.62 -13.20
N THR A 157 8.39 3.83 -12.54
CA THR A 157 8.00 2.51 -12.05
C THR A 157 7.74 2.58 -10.56
N VAL A 158 6.61 2.03 -10.13
CA VAL A 158 6.23 1.86 -8.73
C VAL A 158 6.32 0.37 -8.42
N THR A 159 7.15 0.01 -7.46
CA THR A 159 7.25 -1.37 -6.98
C THR A 159 6.66 -1.43 -5.59
N VAL A 160 5.63 -2.27 -5.41
CA VAL A 160 5.00 -2.56 -4.12
C VAL A 160 5.43 -3.95 -3.69
N ASN A 161 6.24 -4.06 -2.64
CA ASN A 161 6.65 -5.32 -2.05
C ASN A 161 5.82 -5.60 -0.79
N VAL A 162 4.97 -6.61 -0.86
CA VAL A 162 4.08 -7.04 0.22
C VAL A 162 4.71 -8.23 0.92
N VAL A 163 4.89 -8.12 2.23
CA VAL A 163 5.46 -9.17 3.07
C VAL A 163 4.53 -9.50 4.23
N ASP A 164 4.51 -10.76 4.62
CA ASP A 164 3.85 -11.21 5.84
C ASP A 164 4.81 -10.96 7.02
N ASP A 165 4.32 -10.30 8.07
CA ASP A 165 5.12 -10.01 9.26
C ASP A 165 5.22 -11.19 10.25
N GLY A 166 4.54 -12.30 9.96
CA GLY A 166 4.48 -13.48 10.84
C GLY A 166 3.63 -13.28 12.10
N GLU A 167 3.01 -12.11 12.24
CA GLU A 167 2.14 -11.74 13.36
C GLU A 167 0.67 -11.59 12.93
N GLY A 168 0.36 -12.02 11.70
CA GLY A 168 -0.98 -12.02 11.11
C GLY A 168 -1.33 -10.78 10.32
N ASN A 169 -0.34 -9.98 9.89
CA ASN A 169 -0.60 -8.81 9.04
C ASN A 169 0.32 -8.81 7.83
N LEU A 170 -0.19 -8.35 6.71
CA LEU A 170 0.62 -7.97 5.56
C LEU A 170 1.13 -6.53 5.72
N LYS A 171 2.37 -6.30 5.29
CA LYS A 171 3.02 -4.99 5.24
C LYS A 171 3.50 -4.72 3.84
N ALA A 172 3.18 -3.53 3.31
CA ALA A 172 3.59 -3.11 1.98
C ALA A 172 4.70 -2.06 2.05
N ASN A 173 5.77 -2.27 1.30
CA ASN A 173 6.84 -1.30 1.09
C ASN A 173 6.77 -0.83 -0.35
N VAL A 174 6.77 0.50 -0.56
CA VAL A 174 6.65 1.11 -1.88
C VAL A 174 7.96 1.78 -2.26
N ALA A 175 8.45 1.50 -3.46
CA ALA A 175 9.62 2.12 -4.04
C ALA A 175 9.28 2.73 -5.40
N PHE A 176 9.91 3.86 -5.72
CA PHE A 176 9.74 4.56 -6.99
C PHE A 176 11.05 4.63 -7.74
N THR A 177 11.02 4.38 -9.05
CA THR A 177 12.18 4.58 -9.92
C THR A 177 11.80 5.36 -11.18
N LYS A 178 12.78 6.08 -11.74
CA LYS A 178 12.73 6.69 -13.07
C LYS A 178 13.88 6.11 -13.89
N GLY A 179 13.58 5.20 -14.80
CA GLY A 179 14.60 4.31 -15.36
C GLY A 179 15.29 3.53 -14.25
N ASP A 180 16.62 3.51 -14.23
CA ASP A 180 17.42 2.77 -13.23
C ASP A 180 17.70 3.59 -11.95
N ARG A 181 17.11 4.79 -11.82
CA ARG A 181 17.34 5.66 -10.66
C ARG A 181 16.19 5.57 -9.67
N SER A 182 16.52 5.31 -8.41
CA SER A 182 15.58 5.46 -7.29
C SER A 182 15.23 6.94 -7.09
N VAL A 183 13.95 7.23 -6.83
CA VAL A 183 13.43 8.56 -6.53
C VAL A 183 12.53 8.49 -5.30
N GLU A 184 12.43 9.61 -4.56
CA GLU A 184 11.60 9.65 -3.34
C GLU A 184 10.11 9.84 -3.64
N GLY A 185 9.76 10.27 -4.85
CA GLY A 185 8.38 10.51 -5.27
C GLY A 185 8.28 10.75 -6.77
N ILE A 186 7.07 10.82 -7.27
CA ILE A 186 6.76 11.01 -8.69
C ILE A 186 6.36 12.46 -8.93
N VAL A 187 7.09 13.14 -9.82
CA VAL A 187 6.80 14.52 -10.22
C VAL A 187 6.83 14.64 -11.74
N PHE A 188 5.77 15.14 -12.32
CA PHE A 188 5.65 15.45 -13.75
C PHE A 188 5.72 16.96 -13.95
N ASN A 189 6.63 17.41 -14.83
CA ASN A 189 6.89 18.83 -15.09
C ASN A 189 6.53 19.18 -16.53
N ASN A 190 5.54 20.07 -16.73
CA ASN A 190 5.23 20.64 -18.03
C ASN A 190 5.65 22.10 -18.06
N THR A 191 5.97 22.57 -19.26
CA THR A 191 6.30 23.99 -19.50
C THR A 191 5.39 24.55 -20.58
N TYR A 192 4.66 25.61 -20.26
CA TYR A 192 3.90 26.40 -21.21
C TYR A 192 4.70 27.61 -21.64
N LYS A 193 4.87 27.80 -22.95
CA LYS A 193 5.48 28.99 -23.54
C LYS A 193 4.39 29.87 -24.13
N LYS A 194 4.14 31.01 -23.47
CA LYS A 194 3.18 31.98 -24.01
C LYS A 194 3.63 32.40 -25.40
N PRO A 195 2.75 32.35 -26.43
CA PRO A 195 3.05 32.86 -27.76
C PRO A 195 3.54 34.31 -27.68
N GLU A 196 4.66 34.61 -28.36
CA GLU A 196 5.10 36.01 -28.49
C GLU A 196 4.08 36.74 -29.33
N THR A 197 3.55 37.85 -28.81
CA THR A 197 2.74 38.76 -29.60
C THR A 197 3.61 39.27 -30.73
N PRO A 198 3.21 39.12 -32.03
CA PRO A 198 3.99 39.61 -33.12
C PRO A 198 4.24 41.12 -32.91
N VAL A 199 5.51 41.52 -32.86
CA VAL A 199 5.85 42.93 -32.86
C VAL A 199 5.27 43.53 -34.15
N PRO A 200 4.43 44.57 -34.07
CA PRO A 200 3.89 45.19 -35.25
C PRO A 200 5.04 45.57 -36.16
N THR A 201 5.08 45.02 -37.36
CA THR A 201 6.04 45.44 -38.40
C THR A 201 5.84 46.92 -38.61
N PRO A 202 6.89 47.79 -38.52
CA PRO A 202 6.74 49.22 -38.77
C PRO A 202 6.23 49.40 -40.19
N ASP A 203 5.13 50.13 -40.33
CA ASP A 203 4.57 50.54 -41.63
C ASP A 203 5.68 51.24 -42.45
N PRO A 204 6.01 50.76 -43.68
CA PRO A 204 7.06 51.35 -44.50
C PRO A 204 6.75 52.76 -45.00
N GLY A 205 5.57 53.33 -44.65
CA GLY A 205 5.05 54.59 -45.20
C GLY A 205 5.22 55.85 -44.35
N THR A 206 5.76 55.78 -43.10
CA THR A 206 5.87 57.01 -42.29
C THR A 206 7.32 57.55 -42.28
N PRO A 207 7.59 58.78 -42.70
CA PRO A 207 8.93 59.40 -42.65
C PRO A 207 9.37 59.51 -41.16
N LYS A 208 10.52 58.91 -40.83
CA LYS A 208 11.11 59.02 -39.49
C LYS A 208 11.57 60.43 -39.21
N THR A 209 10.82 61.17 -38.41
CA THR A 209 11.42 62.35 -37.70
C THR A 209 12.34 61.80 -36.62
N VAL A 210 13.62 61.94 -36.87
CA VAL A 210 14.68 61.55 -35.92
C VAL A 210 14.70 62.58 -34.79
N THR A 211 14.02 62.32 -33.71
CA THR A 211 14.24 63.09 -32.47
C THR A 211 15.25 62.32 -31.63
N ASN A 212 16.47 62.79 -31.55
CA ASN A 212 17.52 62.30 -30.68
C ASN A 212 17.09 62.48 -29.22
N ILE A 213 16.59 61.40 -28.61
CA ILE A 213 16.43 61.33 -27.15
C ILE A 213 17.60 60.50 -26.61
N VAL A 214 18.64 61.22 -26.13
CA VAL A 214 19.65 60.59 -25.29
C VAL A 214 19.00 60.21 -23.97
N LYS A 215 18.62 58.97 -23.79
CA LYS A 215 18.28 58.42 -22.48
C LYS A 215 19.50 57.84 -21.84
N THR A 216 19.95 58.52 -20.81
CA THR A 216 20.97 58.07 -19.85
C THR A 216 20.52 56.72 -19.28
N VAL A 217 21.25 55.67 -19.61
CA VAL A 217 21.08 54.36 -19.01
C VAL A 217 21.66 54.40 -17.61
N LYS A 218 20.83 54.58 -16.58
CA LYS A 218 21.22 54.25 -15.21
C LYS A 218 21.10 52.75 -15.07
N GLY A 219 22.25 52.11 -14.86
CA GLY A 219 22.34 50.68 -14.63
C GLY A 219 21.47 50.23 -13.46
N PHE A 220 20.64 49.26 -13.71
CA PHE A 220 20.04 48.44 -12.67
C PHE A 220 20.80 47.11 -12.68
N LEU A 221 21.62 46.92 -11.65
CA LEU A 221 22.19 45.63 -11.31
C LEU A 221 21.07 44.78 -10.78
N PRO A 222 20.89 43.54 -11.26
CA PRO A 222 19.99 42.60 -10.59
C PRO A 222 20.63 42.21 -9.26
N THR A 223 19.97 42.52 -8.16
CA THR A 223 20.29 41.96 -6.86
C THR A 223 19.94 40.47 -6.91
N THR A 224 20.97 39.67 -6.79
CA THR A 224 20.87 38.26 -6.47
C THR A 224 20.15 38.11 -5.14
N GLY A 225 19.06 37.33 -5.12
CA GLY A 225 18.45 36.95 -3.86
C GLY A 225 16.97 36.61 -3.98
N ASP A 226 16.64 35.52 -4.66
CA ASP A 226 15.48 34.72 -4.29
C ASP A 226 15.72 33.26 -4.71
N GLN A 227 16.53 32.63 -3.91
CA GLN A 227 16.56 31.17 -3.80
C GLN A 227 15.54 30.76 -2.71
N GLN A 228 14.25 30.74 -3.03
CA GLN A 228 13.26 30.04 -2.22
C GLN A 228 12.11 29.54 -3.10
N ALA A 229 12.42 28.57 -3.93
CA ALA A 229 11.43 27.68 -4.50
C ALA A 229 12.06 26.29 -4.70
N ALA A 230 12.65 25.81 -3.63
CA ALA A 230 13.09 24.42 -3.57
C ALA A 230 12.68 23.90 -2.21
N ALA A 231 12.01 22.76 -2.24
CA ALA A 231 11.68 21.92 -1.11
C ALA A 231 10.30 22.14 -0.46
N LEU A 232 9.27 21.66 -1.15
CA LEU A 232 8.23 20.94 -0.44
C LEU A 232 7.99 19.61 -1.16
N LEU A 233 9.01 18.77 -1.19
CA LEU A 233 8.88 17.35 -1.47
C LEU A 233 8.38 16.69 -0.18
N MET A 234 7.08 16.67 0.03
CA MET A 234 6.47 15.75 0.97
C MET A 234 5.99 14.55 0.18
N ALA A 235 6.79 13.50 0.19
CA ALA A 235 6.34 12.17 -0.19
C ALA A 235 5.28 11.73 0.82
N PHE A 236 3.99 11.83 0.47
CA PHE A 236 2.93 11.19 1.22
C PHE A 236 2.82 9.74 0.77
N VAL A 237 3.67 8.89 1.31
CA VAL A 237 3.42 7.46 1.39
C VAL A 237 2.73 7.23 2.74
N ILE A 238 1.43 7.24 2.77
CA ILE A 238 0.68 6.80 3.93
C ILE A 238 0.41 5.31 3.75
N ALA A 239 1.32 4.49 4.27
CA ALA A 239 1.00 3.11 4.59
C ALA A 239 0.08 3.15 5.82
N MET A 240 -1.22 3.12 5.61
CA MET A 240 -2.18 2.96 6.69
C MET A 240 -2.20 1.48 7.05
N ALA A 241 -1.32 1.08 7.95
CA ALA A 241 -1.52 -0.14 8.70
C ALA A 241 -2.83 0.03 9.49
N GLY A 242 -3.84 -0.74 9.12
CA GLY A 242 -5.12 -0.73 9.82
C GLY A 242 -4.93 -1.18 11.26
N VAL A 243 -4.82 -0.22 12.15
CA VAL A 243 -5.01 -0.48 13.59
C VAL A 243 -6.51 -0.47 13.82
N GLY A 244 -7.11 -1.65 13.77
CA GLY A 244 -8.43 -1.87 14.32
C GLY A 244 -8.37 -1.65 15.82
N ALA A 245 -8.75 -0.46 16.29
CA ALA A 245 -9.05 -0.25 17.70
C ALA A 245 -10.37 -0.96 18.00
N LEU A 246 -10.29 -2.07 18.75
CA LEU A 246 -11.44 -2.60 19.45
C LEU A 246 -11.53 -1.88 20.81
N VAL A 247 -12.62 -1.22 21.02
CA VAL A 247 -13.17 -0.91 22.36
C VAL A 247 -13.92 -2.13 22.85
#